data_3478d3ccfd0e13ba83712eb6e58bf973
#
_entry.id   3478d3ccfd0e13ba83712eb6e58bf973
#
_cell.length_a   1.000
_cell.length_b   1.000
_cell.length_c   1.000
_cell.angle_alpha   90.00
_cell.angle_beta   90.00
_cell.angle_gamma   90.00
#
_symmetry.space_group_name_H-M   'P 1'
#
loop_
_entity.id
_entity.type
_entity.pdbx_description
1 polymer ?
#
loop_
_entity_poly.entity_id
_entity_poly.type
_entity_poly.pdbx_seq_one_letter_code
_entity_poly.pdbx_strand_id
1 'polypeptide(L)'
;MAGLHAPYPMLFAADFKEKVWGGRRLGSWFEDVPPGPIGEAWVLSALPNGPTMITNGRLSGRTLAELCPGFPLLIKLLSCEDDLSVQVHPPDYYPRLCVGESGKSEIWLVLEAAPGASIIHGLAEGVTPESLKKTLAAALVTTITPVTSETACTTVHAASAAKSSTAGIMNCFRRVPVAAGDLIPVPPGTVHALGAGLVVAEVQQSSDTTYRLWDYGRPGIDGKPRELHIEQALEVASYSHPPAITRPFAFELEANSARLVSSFAYFDIWRSACSGQWHRSGSPDTFRTILVLSGHGTLQWDDDQSPGSPRQPIALRPGSCVLIPALCPDYTIQCDQGQLGLLEATLA
;
A
#
# COMPACT_ATOMS: atom_id res chain seq x y z
N MET A 1 5.78 21.01 7.47
CA MET A 1 5.63 20.88 8.94
C MET A 1 6.20 22.09 9.71
N ALA A 2 6.08 23.27 9.14
CA ALA A 2 6.45 24.52 9.85
C ALA A 2 5.42 24.79 10.95
N GLY A 3 5.77 24.54 12.21
CA GLY A 3 4.91 24.79 13.37
C GLY A 3 5.03 23.78 14.51
N LEU A 4 5.72 22.68 14.33
CA LEU A 4 6.04 21.78 15.44
C LEU A 4 7.18 22.40 16.28
N HIS A 5 6.87 23.01 17.43
CA HIS A 5 7.89 23.34 18.42
C HIS A 5 8.55 22.03 18.89
N ALA A 6 9.86 21.90 18.65
CA ALA A 6 10.69 20.75 18.98
C ALA A 6 10.16 19.41 18.37
N PRO A 7 10.37 19.17 17.07
CA PRO A 7 9.98 17.93 16.42
C PRO A 7 10.75 16.74 17.02
N TYR A 8 10.09 15.58 17.10
CA TYR A 8 10.67 14.34 17.62
C TYR A 8 10.13 13.14 16.81
N PRO A 9 10.78 11.96 16.85
CA PRO A 9 10.28 10.76 16.18
C PRO A 9 8.91 10.34 16.70
N MET A 10 7.93 10.21 15.81
CA MET A 10 6.54 9.88 16.14
C MET A 10 6.21 8.46 15.69
N LEU A 11 5.77 7.62 16.62
CA LEU A 11 5.25 6.28 16.37
C LEU A 11 3.73 6.35 16.21
N PHE A 12 3.19 5.61 15.25
CA PHE A 12 1.75 5.58 14.96
C PHE A 12 1.13 4.23 15.28
N ALA A 13 -0.13 4.26 15.74
CA ALA A 13 -0.99 3.10 15.78
C ALA A 13 -1.54 2.82 14.36
N ALA A 14 -1.62 1.54 14.01
CA ALA A 14 -2.26 1.14 12.77
C ALA A 14 -3.78 1.33 12.82
N ASP A 15 -4.36 1.81 11.72
CA ASP A 15 -5.81 1.86 11.49
C ASP A 15 -6.21 0.71 10.55
N PHE A 16 -6.94 -0.26 11.08
CA PHE A 16 -7.28 -1.49 10.37
C PHE A 16 -8.56 -1.34 9.55
N LYS A 17 -8.57 -1.86 8.32
CA LYS A 17 -9.70 -1.81 7.40
C LYS A 17 -10.14 -3.22 7.00
N GLU A 18 -11.41 -3.51 7.24
CA GLU A 18 -12.05 -4.70 6.69
C GLU A 18 -12.20 -4.59 5.19
N LYS A 19 -11.88 -5.67 4.48
CA LYS A 19 -12.02 -5.78 3.03
C LYS A 19 -12.53 -7.17 2.66
N VAL A 20 -13.36 -7.27 1.61
CA VAL A 20 -13.90 -8.57 1.14
C VAL A 20 -12.82 -9.57 0.75
N TRP A 21 -11.63 -9.09 0.40
CA TRP A 21 -10.45 -9.87 0.05
C TRP A 21 -9.44 -9.98 1.20
N GLY A 22 -9.78 -9.43 2.36
CA GLY A 22 -8.94 -9.47 3.56
C GLY A 22 -8.90 -10.83 4.23
N GLY A 23 -7.99 -10.99 5.15
CA GLY A 23 -7.76 -12.23 5.89
C GLY A 23 -7.26 -11.98 7.31
N ARG A 24 -6.39 -12.89 7.80
CA ARG A 24 -5.86 -12.84 9.16
C ARG A 24 -4.33 -12.75 9.23
N ARG A 25 -3.62 -12.68 8.10
CA ARG A 25 -2.15 -12.73 8.07
C ARG A 25 -1.48 -11.51 8.71
N LEU A 26 -2.17 -10.36 8.78
CA LEU A 26 -1.65 -9.19 9.50
C LEU A 26 -1.42 -9.46 11.00
N GLY A 27 -1.98 -10.55 11.56
CA GLY A 27 -1.68 -11.00 12.92
C GLY A 27 -0.23 -11.43 13.17
N SER A 28 0.57 -11.67 12.12
CA SER A 28 2.02 -11.87 12.25
C SER A 28 2.80 -10.56 12.37
N TRP A 29 2.16 -9.43 12.06
CA TRP A 29 2.74 -8.09 12.07
C TRP A 29 2.24 -7.23 13.23
N PHE A 30 1.02 -7.48 13.70
CA PHE A 30 0.35 -6.69 14.74
C PHE A 30 -0.34 -7.61 15.75
N GLU A 31 -0.19 -7.29 17.03
CA GLU A 31 -0.81 -8.05 18.13
C GLU A 31 -2.32 -7.76 18.25
N ASP A 32 -2.75 -6.53 17.93
CA ASP A 32 -4.11 -6.02 18.17
C ASP A 32 -4.97 -6.01 16.89
N VAL A 33 -4.78 -6.97 15.97
CA VAL A 33 -5.59 -7.05 14.76
C VAL A 33 -7.04 -7.39 15.13
N PRO A 34 -8.03 -6.53 14.78
CA PRO A 34 -9.44 -6.79 15.08
C PRO A 34 -9.93 -8.11 14.48
N PRO A 35 -10.99 -8.70 15.01
CA PRO A 35 -11.65 -9.84 14.37
C PRO A 35 -12.22 -9.44 12.99
N GLY A 36 -12.39 -10.42 12.09
CA GLY A 36 -12.93 -10.17 10.75
C GLY A 36 -11.87 -10.25 9.64
N PRO A 37 -12.27 -10.01 8.39
CA PRO A 37 -11.40 -10.08 7.21
C PRO A 37 -10.62 -8.77 7.04
N ILE A 38 -9.53 -8.59 7.80
CA ILE A 38 -8.71 -7.40 7.73
C ILE A 38 -7.83 -7.47 6.47
N GLY A 39 -8.06 -6.57 5.52
CA GLY A 39 -7.29 -6.47 4.28
C GLY A 39 -6.16 -5.44 4.36
N GLU A 40 -6.34 -4.35 5.11
CA GLU A 40 -5.36 -3.27 5.19
C GLU A 40 -5.09 -2.84 6.63
N ALA A 41 -3.83 -2.53 6.93
CA ALA A 41 -3.40 -1.77 8.10
C ALA A 41 -2.75 -0.48 7.59
N TRP A 42 -3.39 0.67 7.81
CA TRP A 42 -2.81 1.97 7.50
C TRP A 42 -1.90 2.36 8.65
N VAL A 43 -0.61 2.33 8.40
CA VAL A 43 0.41 2.57 9.44
C VAL A 43 0.90 4.00 9.47
N LEU A 44 0.66 4.78 8.40
CA LEU A 44 0.90 6.23 8.35
C LEU A 44 -0.10 6.87 7.40
N SER A 45 -0.99 7.72 7.91
CA SER A 45 -2.06 8.36 7.12
C SER A 45 -2.51 9.68 7.73
N ALA A 46 -2.69 10.68 6.87
CA ALA A 46 -3.41 11.91 7.20
C ALA A 46 -4.76 12.01 6.48
N LEU A 47 -5.21 10.96 5.79
CA LEU A 47 -6.50 10.97 5.10
C LEU A 47 -7.65 11.00 6.11
N PRO A 48 -8.74 11.76 5.83
CA PRO A 48 -9.88 11.90 6.76
C PRO A 48 -10.59 10.59 7.10
N ASN A 49 -10.58 9.61 6.17
CA ASN A 49 -11.21 8.30 6.33
C ASN A 49 -10.34 7.27 7.08
N GLY A 50 -9.17 7.67 7.57
CA GLY A 50 -8.26 6.82 8.32
C GLY A 50 -7.01 7.54 8.79
N PRO A 51 -7.14 8.63 9.59
CA PRO A 51 -5.97 9.33 10.12
C PRO A 51 -5.32 8.50 11.23
N THR A 52 -4.02 8.22 11.10
CA THR A 52 -3.29 7.46 12.11
C THR A 52 -2.96 8.30 13.33
N MET A 53 -3.00 7.66 14.51
CA MET A 53 -2.81 8.28 15.82
C MET A 53 -1.38 8.09 16.31
N ILE A 54 -0.78 9.16 16.85
CA ILE A 54 0.53 9.13 17.51
C ILE A 54 0.37 8.44 18.87
N THR A 55 1.29 7.51 19.16
CA THR A 55 1.24 6.71 20.40
C THR A 55 2.32 7.08 21.42
N ASN A 56 3.26 7.97 21.09
CA ASN A 56 4.38 8.33 21.96
C ASN A 56 4.53 9.84 22.16
N GLY A 57 5.27 10.21 23.20
CA GLY A 57 5.66 11.59 23.49
C GLY A 57 4.49 12.54 23.77
N ARG A 58 4.77 13.85 23.71
CA ARG A 58 3.81 14.91 24.08
C ARG A 58 2.61 15.06 23.13
N LEU A 59 2.68 14.47 21.94
CA LEU A 59 1.61 14.50 20.93
C LEU A 59 0.81 13.20 20.90
N SER A 60 1.05 12.30 21.86
CA SER A 60 0.27 11.05 21.98
C SER A 60 -1.24 11.35 22.04
N GLY A 61 -2.03 10.60 21.29
CA GLY A 61 -3.48 10.81 21.15
C GLY A 61 -3.88 11.79 20.05
N ARG A 62 -2.93 12.53 19.45
CA ARG A 62 -3.20 13.39 18.29
C ARG A 62 -3.05 12.58 16.99
N THR A 63 -3.79 12.95 15.97
CA THR A 63 -3.67 12.33 14.66
C THR A 63 -2.65 13.05 13.76
N LEU A 64 -2.11 12.33 12.76
CA LEU A 64 -1.25 12.95 11.77
C LEU A 64 -1.98 14.06 10.99
N ALA A 65 -3.27 13.86 10.70
CA ALA A 65 -4.10 14.85 10.01
C ALA A 65 -4.22 16.17 10.77
N GLU A 66 -4.32 16.14 12.10
CA GLU A 66 -4.37 17.34 12.93
C GLU A 66 -3.04 18.12 12.95
N LEU A 67 -1.91 17.42 12.84
CA LEU A 67 -0.58 18.02 12.86
C LEU A 67 -0.10 18.48 11.49
N CYS A 68 -0.43 17.73 10.47
CA CYS A 68 0.00 17.96 9.10
C CYS A 68 -1.13 17.61 8.13
N PRO A 69 -2.17 18.47 8.02
CA PRO A 69 -3.19 18.30 7.01
C PRO A 69 -2.54 18.23 5.62
N GLY A 70 -2.91 17.21 4.83
CA GLY A 70 -2.30 17.02 3.51
C GLY A 70 -0.88 16.44 3.55
N PHE A 71 -0.51 15.71 4.61
CA PHE A 71 0.73 14.93 4.61
C PHE A 71 0.82 14.08 3.34
N PRO A 72 1.94 14.11 2.58
CA PRO A 72 1.97 13.70 1.18
C PRO A 72 1.95 12.19 0.96
N LEU A 73 2.20 11.38 1.98
CA LEU A 73 2.30 9.92 1.85
C LEU A 73 1.22 9.19 2.66
N LEU A 74 0.83 8.04 2.14
CA LEU A 74 0.08 7.01 2.83
C LEU A 74 0.89 5.72 2.79
N ILE A 75 1.09 5.08 3.95
CA ILE A 75 1.81 3.79 4.05
C ILE A 75 0.87 2.76 4.66
N LYS A 76 0.80 1.59 4.01
CA LYS A 76 -0.08 0.49 4.40
C LYS A 76 0.66 -0.84 4.40
N LEU A 77 0.15 -1.78 5.19
CA LEU A 77 0.36 -3.20 4.98
C LEU A 77 -0.95 -3.80 4.47
N LEU A 78 -0.88 -4.57 3.39
CA LEU A 78 -2.03 -5.25 2.78
C LEU A 78 -1.88 -6.76 2.96
N SER A 79 -2.98 -7.44 3.29
CA SER A 79 -3.06 -8.89 3.39
C SER A 79 -4.16 -9.39 2.46
N CYS A 80 -3.76 -10.05 1.38
CA CYS A 80 -4.64 -10.49 0.31
C CYS A 80 -4.95 -11.99 0.47
N GLU A 81 -6.10 -12.32 1.06
CA GLU A 81 -6.58 -13.70 1.12
C GLU A 81 -7.26 -14.11 -0.19
N ASP A 82 -7.81 -13.11 -0.89
CA ASP A 82 -8.40 -13.25 -2.23
C ASP A 82 -7.84 -12.17 -3.17
N ASP A 83 -8.06 -12.30 -4.47
CA ASP A 83 -7.63 -11.32 -5.47
C ASP A 83 -8.30 -9.95 -5.24
N LEU A 84 -7.55 -8.86 -5.30
CA LEU A 84 -8.10 -7.50 -5.31
C LEU A 84 -8.79 -7.22 -6.66
N SER A 85 -9.68 -6.19 -6.66
CA SER A 85 -10.24 -5.70 -7.92
C SER A 85 -9.14 -5.24 -8.87
N VAL A 86 -9.32 -5.47 -10.16
CA VAL A 86 -8.47 -4.87 -11.18
C VAL A 86 -8.82 -3.39 -11.27
N GLN A 87 -7.82 -2.54 -11.10
CA GLN A 87 -7.99 -1.11 -10.94
C GLN A 87 -6.87 -0.32 -11.60
N VAL A 88 -7.07 0.99 -11.70
CA VAL A 88 -6.09 1.96 -12.19
C VAL A 88 -6.26 3.27 -11.43
N HIS A 89 -5.16 3.99 -11.24
CA HIS A 89 -5.15 5.28 -10.57
C HIS A 89 -4.87 6.40 -11.56
N PRO A 90 -5.53 7.58 -11.40
CA PRO A 90 -5.29 8.74 -12.24
C PRO A 90 -3.97 9.45 -11.90
N PRO A 91 -3.38 10.21 -12.83
CA PRO A 91 -2.36 11.19 -12.52
C PRO A 91 -2.97 12.47 -11.92
N ASP A 92 -2.14 13.31 -11.25
CA ASP A 92 -2.60 14.57 -10.62
C ASP A 92 -3.27 15.54 -11.59
N TYR A 93 -2.88 15.51 -12.85
CA TYR A 93 -3.45 16.40 -13.88
C TYR A 93 -4.72 15.87 -14.53
N TYR A 94 -5.29 14.76 -14.05
CA TYR A 94 -6.52 14.21 -14.62
C TYR A 94 -7.71 15.14 -14.35
N PRO A 95 -8.42 15.65 -15.42
CA PRO A 95 -9.36 16.73 -15.27
C PRO A 95 -10.68 16.38 -14.58
N ARG A 96 -10.92 15.09 -14.33
CA ARG A 96 -12.12 14.62 -13.62
C ARG A 96 -11.86 14.29 -12.15
N LEU A 97 -10.71 14.63 -11.62
CA LEU A 97 -10.48 14.56 -10.17
C LEU A 97 -11.40 15.55 -9.45
N CYS A 98 -12.05 15.10 -8.40
CA CYS A 98 -12.84 15.98 -7.55
C CYS A 98 -11.94 16.94 -6.76
N VAL A 99 -12.53 18.03 -6.29
CA VAL A 99 -11.80 19.00 -5.47
C VAL A 99 -11.28 18.31 -4.21
N GLY A 100 -9.98 18.38 -3.98
CA GLY A 100 -9.31 17.74 -2.85
C GLY A 100 -8.82 16.30 -3.12
N GLU A 101 -9.10 15.74 -4.29
CA GLU A 101 -8.49 14.50 -4.74
C GLU A 101 -7.15 14.78 -5.42
N SER A 102 -6.25 13.80 -5.35
CA SER A 102 -4.96 13.79 -6.04
C SER A 102 -4.79 12.51 -6.84
N GLY A 103 -3.85 12.53 -7.77
CA GLY A 103 -3.39 11.31 -8.42
C GLY A 103 -2.80 10.33 -7.42
N LYS A 104 -2.48 9.13 -7.90
CA LYS A 104 -1.95 8.08 -7.03
C LYS A 104 -0.83 7.32 -7.73
N SER A 105 0.41 7.71 -7.40
CA SER A 105 1.60 6.87 -7.62
C SER A 105 1.80 5.99 -6.41
N GLU A 106 2.12 4.73 -6.64
CA GLU A 106 2.37 3.79 -5.55
C GLU A 106 3.50 2.81 -5.88
N ILE A 107 4.06 2.22 -4.84
CA ILE A 107 5.02 1.14 -4.94
C ILE A 107 4.68 0.06 -3.93
N TRP A 108 4.83 -1.19 -4.33
CA TRP A 108 4.62 -2.35 -3.49
C TRP A 108 5.92 -3.08 -3.22
N LEU A 109 6.20 -3.37 -1.97
CA LEU A 109 7.19 -4.34 -1.56
C LEU A 109 6.47 -5.60 -1.13
N VAL A 110 6.72 -6.72 -1.82
CA VAL A 110 6.18 -8.02 -1.42
C VAL A 110 6.91 -8.50 -0.17
N LEU A 111 6.18 -8.64 0.93
CA LEU A 111 6.69 -9.13 2.21
C LEU A 111 6.56 -10.65 2.30
N GLU A 112 5.39 -11.17 1.89
CA GLU A 112 5.10 -12.60 1.86
C GLU A 112 4.38 -12.94 0.55
N ALA A 113 4.70 -14.10 -0.02
CA ALA A 113 4.04 -14.64 -1.19
C ALA A 113 3.81 -16.14 -1.03
N ALA A 114 2.56 -16.57 -1.11
CA ALA A 114 2.21 -17.99 -1.17
C ALA A 114 2.73 -18.62 -2.48
N PRO A 115 2.97 -19.94 -2.54
CA PRO A 115 3.34 -20.61 -3.76
C PRO A 115 2.34 -20.32 -4.90
N GLY A 116 2.83 -19.83 -6.04
CA GLY A 116 2.00 -19.46 -7.19
C GLY A 116 1.33 -18.10 -7.11
N ALA A 117 1.57 -17.30 -6.06
CA ALA A 117 1.07 -15.95 -5.96
C ALA A 117 1.52 -15.07 -7.14
N SER A 118 0.66 -14.19 -7.58
CA SER A 118 0.90 -13.34 -8.75
C SER A 118 0.13 -12.03 -8.61
N ILE A 119 0.50 -11.06 -9.41
CA ILE A 119 -0.18 -9.77 -9.53
C ILE A 119 -0.66 -9.57 -10.96
N ILE A 120 -1.61 -8.67 -11.15
CA ILE A 120 -1.83 -8.01 -12.44
C ILE A 120 -0.97 -6.76 -12.46
N HIS A 121 -0.16 -6.62 -13.51
CA HIS A 121 0.73 -5.47 -13.68
C HIS A 121 0.82 -5.07 -15.15
N GLY A 122 -0.10 -4.20 -15.56
CA GLY A 122 -0.31 -3.76 -16.93
C GLY A 122 -1.33 -4.59 -17.71
N LEU A 123 -1.53 -4.19 -18.94
CA LEU A 123 -2.36 -4.87 -19.92
C LEU A 123 -1.56 -5.95 -20.66
N ALA A 124 -2.24 -6.96 -21.18
CA ALA A 124 -1.63 -7.96 -22.04
C ALA A 124 -1.22 -7.34 -23.39
N GLU A 125 -0.25 -7.95 -24.05
CA GLU A 125 0.23 -7.49 -25.35
C GLU A 125 -0.89 -7.47 -26.39
N GLY A 126 -0.95 -6.40 -27.19
CA GLY A 126 -1.96 -6.21 -28.25
C GLY A 126 -3.34 -5.77 -27.76
N VAL A 127 -3.55 -5.55 -26.46
CA VAL A 127 -4.78 -4.96 -25.94
C VAL A 127 -4.84 -3.48 -26.31
N THR A 128 -5.96 -3.08 -26.96
CA THR A 128 -6.26 -1.69 -27.31
C THR A 128 -7.42 -1.16 -26.46
N PRO A 129 -7.63 0.19 -26.40
CA PRO A 129 -8.78 0.77 -25.72
C PRO A 129 -10.11 0.16 -26.20
N GLU A 130 -10.27 -0.03 -27.49
CA GLU A 130 -11.48 -0.57 -28.10
C GLU A 130 -11.69 -2.05 -27.73
N SER A 131 -10.63 -2.86 -27.78
CA SER A 131 -10.70 -4.28 -27.43
C SER A 131 -11.01 -4.48 -25.96
N LEU A 132 -10.39 -3.69 -25.06
CA LEU A 132 -10.64 -3.71 -23.62
C LEU A 132 -12.08 -3.30 -23.31
N LYS A 133 -12.55 -2.18 -23.88
CA LYS A 133 -13.94 -1.70 -23.72
C LYS A 133 -14.97 -2.74 -24.17
N LYS A 134 -14.75 -3.37 -25.34
CA LYS A 134 -15.62 -4.42 -25.87
C LYS A 134 -15.67 -5.63 -24.96
N THR A 135 -14.52 -6.08 -24.46
CA THR A 135 -14.42 -7.26 -23.58
C THR A 135 -15.07 -7.00 -22.22
N LEU A 136 -14.87 -5.81 -21.63
CA LEU A 136 -15.54 -5.38 -20.40
C LEU A 136 -17.06 -5.37 -20.57
N ALA A 137 -17.57 -4.75 -21.65
CA ALA A 137 -19.01 -4.71 -21.93
C ALA A 137 -19.59 -6.13 -22.04
N ALA A 138 -18.94 -7.05 -22.73
CA ALA A 138 -19.38 -8.44 -22.87
C ALA A 138 -19.38 -9.18 -21.51
N ALA A 139 -18.36 -8.96 -20.67
CA ALA A 139 -18.27 -9.55 -19.33
C ALA A 139 -19.39 -9.07 -18.40
N LEU A 140 -19.73 -7.78 -18.46
CA LEU A 140 -20.77 -7.18 -17.61
C LEU A 140 -22.17 -7.71 -17.96
N VAL A 141 -22.52 -7.84 -19.24
CA VAL A 141 -23.82 -8.39 -19.67
C VAL A 141 -24.04 -9.79 -19.06
N THR A 142 -22.99 -10.60 -18.99
CA THR A 142 -23.07 -11.96 -18.46
C THR A 142 -23.18 -12.01 -16.93
N THR A 143 -22.68 -10.98 -16.23
CA THR A 143 -22.67 -10.93 -14.75
C THR A 143 -23.97 -10.34 -14.19
N ILE A 144 -24.69 -9.53 -14.94
CA ILE A 144 -25.88 -8.77 -14.49
C ILE A 144 -27.18 -9.52 -14.81
N THR A 145 -27.18 -10.55 -15.67
CA THR A 145 -28.39 -11.29 -16.00
C THR A 145 -28.86 -12.09 -14.78
N PRO A 146 -29.97 -11.75 -14.12
CA PRO A 146 -30.47 -12.55 -13.00
C PRO A 146 -30.89 -13.92 -13.56
N VAL A 147 -30.40 -14.98 -12.92
CA VAL A 147 -30.91 -16.33 -13.14
C VAL A 147 -32.38 -16.33 -12.64
N THR A 148 -33.34 -16.00 -13.49
CA THR A 148 -34.74 -16.24 -13.19
C THR A 148 -34.93 -17.74 -13.10
N SER A 149 -35.30 -18.19 -11.91
CA SER A 149 -35.57 -19.57 -11.59
C SER A 149 -36.70 -20.13 -12.42
N GLU A 150 -36.36 -20.94 -13.42
CA GLU A 150 -37.21 -22.03 -13.89
C GLU A 150 -36.40 -22.93 -14.83
N THR A 151 -36.08 -24.12 -14.34
CA THR A 151 -35.41 -25.26 -14.96
C THR A 151 -33.92 -25.45 -14.66
N ALA A 152 -33.59 -26.54 -13.99
CA ALA A 152 -32.24 -26.97 -13.57
C ALA A 152 -31.21 -27.15 -14.70
N CYS A 153 -31.61 -27.05 -15.95
CA CYS A 153 -30.73 -27.12 -17.13
C CYS A 153 -30.07 -25.78 -17.49
N THR A 154 -30.69 -24.66 -17.10
CA THR A 154 -30.19 -23.29 -17.39
C THR A 154 -29.09 -22.84 -16.45
N THR A 155 -29.00 -23.41 -15.24
CA THR A 155 -27.98 -23.01 -14.22
C THR A 155 -26.56 -23.40 -14.63
N VAL A 156 -26.38 -24.54 -15.32
CA VAL A 156 -25.06 -24.99 -15.77
C VAL A 156 -24.56 -24.12 -16.93
N HIS A 157 -25.44 -23.68 -17.82
CA HIS A 157 -25.09 -22.82 -18.95
C HIS A 157 -24.77 -21.38 -18.50
N ALA A 158 -25.52 -20.83 -17.53
CA ALA A 158 -25.27 -19.50 -16.98
C ALA A 158 -23.95 -19.44 -16.18
N ALA A 159 -23.65 -20.46 -15.39
CA ALA A 159 -22.38 -20.57 -14.68
C ALA A 159 -21.19 -20.80 -15.63
N SER A 160 -21.38 -21.52 -16.71
CA SER A 160 -20.36 -21.70 -17.75
C SER A 160 -20.12 -20.43 -18.56
N ALA A 161 -21.17 -19.69 -18.90
CA ALA A 161 -21.07 -18.39 -19.58
C ALA A 161 -20.39 -17.34 -18.72
N ALA A 162 -20.72 -17.27 -17.42
CA ALA A 162 -20.06 -16.36 -16.47
C ALA A 162 -18.57 -16.70 -16.28
N LYS A 163 -18.20 -17.97 -16.17
CA LYS A 163 -16.80 -18.40 -16.15
C LYS A 163 -16.06 -18.08 -17.46
N SER A 164 -16.71 -18.25 -18.60
CA SER A 164 -16.13 -17.93 -19.91
C SER A 164 -15.91 -16.42 -20.10
N SER A 165 -16.84 -15.58 -19.62
CA SER A 165 -16.71 -14.12 -19.70
C SER A 165 -15.64 -13.58 -18.76
N THR A 166 -15.55 -14.13 -17.54
CA THR A 166 -14.46 -13.81 -16.60
C THR A 166 -13.11 -14.19 -17.17
N ALA A 167 -12.99 -15.39 -17.79
CA ALA A 167 -11.77 -15.80 -18.46
C ALA A 167 -11.40 -14.84 -19.61
N GLY A 168 -12.39 -14.38 -20.37
CA GLY A 168 -12.19 -13.43 -21.47
C GLY A 168 -11.58 -12.11 -21.02
N ILE A 169 -12.13 -11.49 -19.95
CA ILE A 169 -11.59 -10.21 -19.45
C ILE A 169 -10.23 -10.39 -18.79
N MET A 170 -10.00 -11.49 -18.07
CA MET A 170 -8.72 -11.76 -17.45
C MET A 170 -7.57 -11.92 -18.45
N ASN A 171 -7.85 -12.32 -19.69
CA ASN A 171 -6.86 -12.36 -20.77
C ASN A 171 -6.43 -10.98 -21.27
N CYS A 172 -7.16 -9.92 -20.92
CA CYS A 172 -6.74 -8.55 -21.21
C CYS A 172 -5.65 -8.04 -20.25
N PHE A 173 -5.37 -8.74 -19.17
CA PHE A 173 -4.46 -8.29 -18.11
C PHE A 173 -3.18 -9.12 -18.09
N ARG A 174 -2.06 -8.42 -17.90
CA ARG A 174 -0.75 -9.06 -17.76
C ARG A 174 -0.59 -9.60 -16.35
N ARG A 175 -0.66 -10.92 -16.17
CA ARG A 175 -0.41 -11.60 -14.90
C ARG A 175 1.08 -11.89 -14.75
N VAL A 176 1.66 -11.50 -13.61
CA VAL A 176 3.10 -11.64 -13.31
C VAL A 176 3.27 -12.39 -12.00
N PRO A 177 4.00 -13.51 -11.96
CA PRO A 177 4.36 -14.17 -10.70
C PRO A 177 5.31 -13.27 -9.91
N VAL A 178 5.13 -13.26 -8.58
CA VAL A 178 5.96 -12.46 -7.66
C VAL A 178 6.40 -13.29 -6.46
N ALA A 179 7.46 -12.85 -5.82
CA ALA A 179 8.03 -13.47 -4.63
C ALA A 179 8.36 -12.41 -3.57
N ALA A 180 8.54 -12.84 -2.33
CA ALA A 180 9.01 -11.97 -1.26
C ALA A 180 10.31 -11.25 -1.65
N GLY A 181 10.39 -9.95 -1.38
CA GLY A 181 11.49 -9.08 -1.76
C GLY A 181 11.34 -8.41 -3.14
N ASP A 182 10.31 -8.75 -3.92
CA ASP A 182 10.02 -8.03 -5.16
C ASP A 182 9.49 -6.62 -4.85
N LEU A 183 10.00 -5.63 -5.57
CA LEU A 183 9.60 -4.24 -5.51
C LEU A 183 8.93 -3.86 -6.84
N ILE A 184 7.65 -3.48 -6.77
CA ILE A 184 6.76 -3.29 -7.90
C ILE A 184 6.35 -1.82 -7.99
N PRO A 185 6.88 -1.04 -8.95
CA PRO A 185 6.41 0.30 -9.22
C PRO A 185 5.04 0.27 -9.89
N VAL A 186 4.10 1.08 -9.39
CA VAL A 186 2.76 1.25 -9.95
C VAL A 186 2.50 2.75 -10.18
N PRO A 187 3.09 3.34 -11.23
CA PRO A 187 2.79 4.72 -11.59
C PRO A 187 1.34 4.88 -12.05
N PRO A 188 0.79 6.11 -12.01
CA PRO A 188 -0.54 6.41 -12.52
C PRO A 188 -0.74 5.86 -13.93
N GLY A 189 -1.94 5.38 -14.21
CA GLY A 189 -2.28 4.74 -15.47
C GLY A 189 -1.96 3.25 -15.55
N THR A 190 -1.15 2.70 -14.67
CA THR A 190 -0.89 1.25 -14.63
C THR A 190 -2.14 0.50 -14.19
N VAL A 191 -2.67 -0.36 -15.05
CA VAL A 191 -3.73 -1.31 -14.67
C VAL A 191 -3.11 -2.39 -13.79
N HIS A 192 -3.65 -2.61 -12.58
CA HIS A 192 -3.03 -3.50 -11.60
C HIS A 192 -4.03 -4.16 -10.66
N ALA A 193 -3.61 -5.25 -10.03
CA ALA A 193 -4.26 -5.88 -8.89
C ALA A 193 -3.27 -6.76 -8.13
N LEU A 194 -3.37 -6.78 -6.80
CA LEU A 194 -2.73 -7.80 -5.98
C LEU A 194 -3.54 -9.09 -6.05
N GLY A 195 -2.87 -10.21 -6.23
CA GLY A 195 -3.49 -11.53 -6.19
C GLY A 195 -3.52 -12.12 -4.79
N ALA A 196 -4.29 -13.18 -4.63
CA ALA A 196 -4.40 -13.93 -3.39
C ALA A 196 -3.05 -14.47 -2.90
N GLY A 197 -2.90 -14.57 -1.58
CA GLY A 197 -1.72 -15.16 -0.95
C GLY A 197 -0.55 -14.20 -0.74
N LEU A 198 -0.75 -12.89 -0.91
CA LEU A 198 0.26 -11.86 -0.75
C LEU A 198 0.10 -11.09 0.57
N VAL A 199 1.24 -10.74 1.20
CA VAL A 199 1.34 -9.64 2.15
C VAL A 199 2.30 -8.61 1.56
N VAL A 200 1.88 -7.35 1.52
CA VAL A 200 2.57 -6.28 0.80
C VAL A 200 2.68 -5.03 1.68
N ALA A 201 3.84 -4.40 1.71
CA ALA A 201 3.96 -3.01 2.15
C ALA A 201 3.77 -2.09 0.95
N GLU A 202 2.82 -1.17 1.06
CA GLU A 202 2.49 -0.16 0.05
C GLU A 202 2.89 1.22 0.54
N VAL A 203 3.69 1.93 -0.26
CA VAL A 203 3.96 3.37 -0.08
C VAL A 203 3.36 4.09 -1.28
N GLN A 204 2.53 5.11 -1.02
CA GLN A 204 1.79 5.82 -2.05
C GLN A 204 1.65 7.31 -1.75
N GLN A 205 1.29 8.09 -2.77
CA GLN A 205 0.73 9.43 -2.54
C GLN A 205 -0.50 9.35 -1.62
N SER A 206 -0.73 10.40 -0.85
CA SER A 206 -1.87 10.51 0.07
C SER A 206 -3.19 10.67 -0.69
N SER A 207 -3.62 9.61 -1.36
CA SER A 207 -4.83 9.52 -2.18
C SER A 207 -5.52 8.17 -1.98
N ASP A 208 -6.86 8.18 -2.00
CA ASP A 208 -7.69 6.97 -1.98
C ASP A 208 -8.49 6.81 -3.31
N THR A 209 -8.17 7.63 -4.32
CA THR A 209 -8.83 7.62 -5.62
C THR A 209 -8.49 6.36 -6.40
N THR A 210 -9.52 5.57 -6.70
CA THR A 210 -9.37 4.28 -7.38
C THR A 210 -10.45 4.11 -8.44
N TYR A 211 -10.05 3.91 -9.69
CA TYR A 211 -10.96 3.54 -10.78
C TYR A 211 -10.94 2.05 -11.02
N ARG A 212 -12.04 1.40 -10.62
CA ARG A 212 -12.20 -0.06 -10.67
C ARG A 212 -12.68 -0.50 -12.04
N LEU A 213 -11.87 -1.33 -12.71
CA LEU A 213 -12.21 -1.93 -14.02
C LEU A 213 -13.01 -3.22 -13.87
N TRP A 214 -12.62 -4.10 -12.93
CA TRP A 214 -13.20 -5.41 -12.77
C TRP A 214 -13.14 -5.86 -11.30
N ASP A 215 -14.21 -6.49 -10.83
CA ASP A 215 -14.28 -6.99 -9.44
C ASP A 215 -14.91 -8.38 -9.34
N TYR A 216 -14.75 -9.19 -10.38
CA TYR A 216 -15.16 -10.60 -10.44
C TYR A 216 -16.67 -10.83 -10.23
N GLY A 217 -17.50 -9.79 -10.22
CA GLY A 217 -18.92 -9.87 -9.91
C GLY A 217 -19.23 -10.23 -8.45
N ARG A 218 -18.27 -10.16 -7.55
CA ARG A 218 -18.44 -10.48 -6.12
C ARG A 218 -19.11 -9.34 -5.37
N PRO A 219 -19.89 -9.65 -4.31
CA PRO A 219 -20.45 -8.64 -3.43
C PRO A 219 -19.37 -7.98 -2.57
N GLY A 220 -19.59 -6.72 -2.22
CA GLY A 220 -18.86 -5.99 -1.19
C GLY A 220 -19.21 -6.48 0.22
N ILE A 221 -18.60 -5.88 1.25
CA ILE A 221 -18.90 -6.18 2.67
C ILE A 221 -20.38 -5.90 2.99
N ASP A 222 -20.98 -4.93 2.33
CA ASP A 222 -22.41 -4.57 2.45
C ASP A 222 -23.36 -5.51 1.67
N GLY A 223 -22.81 -6.56 1.04
CA GLY A 223 -23.56 -7.51 0.22
C GLY A 223 -23.95 -6.99 -1.17
N LYS A 224 -23.56 -5.76 -1.54
CA LYS A 224 -23.81 -5.17 -2.86
C LYS A 224 -22.55 -5.22 -3.73
N PRO A 225 -22.67 -5.34 -5.06
CA PRO A 225 -21.54 -5.20 -5.95
C PRO A 225 -20.87 -3.83 -5.77
N ARG A 226 -19.53 -3.81 -5.71
CA ARG A 226 -18.78 -2.55 -5.67
C ARG A 226 -18.88 -1.83 -7.01
N GLU A 227 -18.92 -0.51 -6.94
CA GLU A 227 -18.99 0.34 -8.12
C GLU A 227 -17.78 0.14 -9.05
N LEU A 228 -18.05 0.09 -10.35
CA LEU A 228 -17.05 0.07 -11.41
C LEU A 228 -16.98 1.44 -12.08
N HIS A 229 -15.77 1.91 -12.36
CA HIS A 229 -15.49 3.24 -12.92
C HIS A 229 -14.89 3.09 -14.33
N ILE A 230 -15.61 2.37 -15.21
CA ILE A 230 -15.05 1.89 -16.49
C ILE A 230 -14.62 3.04 -17.40
N GLU A 231 -15.42 4.10 -17.52
CA GLU A 231 -15.08 5.23 -18.39
C GLU A 231 -13.80 5.92 -17.91
N GLN A 232 -13.75 6.30 -16.63
CA GLN A 232 -12.58 6.95 -16.04
C GLN A 232 -11.35 6.04 -16.13
N ALA A 233 -11.53 4.75 -15.85
CA ALA A 233 -10.44 3.79 -15.91
C ALA A 233 -9.87 3.64 -17.32
N LEU A 234 -10.73 3.59 -18.35
CA LEU A 234 -10.28 3.51 -19.76
C LEU A 234 -9.57 4.81 -20.20
N GLU A 235 -9.99 5.96 -19.68
CA GLU A 235 -9.34 7.24 -19.99
C GLU A 235 -7.95 7.40 -19.41
N VAL A 236 -7.73 6.86 -18.19
CA VAL A 236 -6.44 6.99 -17.51
C VAL A 236 -5.51 5.79 -17.72
N ALA A 237 -6.02 4.65 -18.21
CA ALA A 237 -5.22 3.45 -18.40
C ALA A 237 -4.08 3.66 -19.40
N SER A 238 -2.88 3.26 -19.00
CA SER A 238 -1.71 3.18 -19.89
C SER A 238 -1.75 1.87 -20.67
N TYR A 239 -1.59 1.99 -21.98
CA TYR A 239 -1.46 0.83 -22.89
C TYR A 239 0.01 0.51 -23.18
N SER A 240 0.93 1.16 -22.46
CA SER A 240 2.37 0.87 -22.50
C SER A 240 2.73 -0.19 -21.46
N HIS A 241 3.89 -0.81 -21.62
CA HIS A 241 4.42 -1.69 -20.58
C HIS A 241 4.74 -0.89 -19.31
N PRO A 242 4.31 -1.37 -18.13
CA PRO A 242 4.67 -0.74 -16.87
C PRO A 242 6.18 -0.91 -16.58
N PRO A 243 6.74 -0.13 -15.64
CA PRO A 243 8.12 -0.27 -15.22
C PRO A 243 8.44 -1.69 -14.74
N ALA A 244 9.71 -2.07 -14.87
CA ALA A 244 10.16 -3.40 -14.47
C ALA A 244 10.07 -3.62 -12.95
N ILE A 245 9.71 -4.82 -12.56
CA ILE A 245 9.82 -5.30 -11.18
C ILE A 245 11.29 -5.50 -10.86
N THR A 246 11.74 -5.03 -9.70
CA THR A 246 13.12 -5.20 -9.23
C THR A 246 13.14 -6.01 -7.94
N ARG A 247 14.32 -6.52 -7.54
CA ARG A 247 14.51 -7.34 -6.34
C ARG A 247 15.58 -6.78 -5.40
N PRO A 248 15.48 -5.51 -4.97
CA PRO A 248 16.52 -4.91 -4.15
C PRO A 248 16.66 -5.56 -2.76
N PHE A 249 15.64 -6.29 -2.31
CA PHE A 249 15.60 -6.96 -1.02
C PHE A 249 16.11 -8.41 -1.06
N ALA A 250 16.48 -8.91 -2.23
CA ALA A 250 17.09 -10.23 -2.39
C ALA A 250 18.58 -10.29 -2.01
N PHE A 251 19.23 -9.13 -1.81
CA PHE A 251 20.65 -9.04 -1.47
C PHE A 251 20.82 -8.61 -0.02
N GLU A 252 21.88 -9.05 0.63
CA GLU A 252 22.26 -8.54 1.95
C GLU A 252 22.68 -7.07 1.84
N LEU A 253 22.33 -6.28 2.85
CA LEU A 253 22.83 -4.92 3.04
C LEU A 253 23.89 -4.92 4.11
N GLU A 254 24.92 -4.09 3.89
CA GLU A 254 25.89 -3.83 4.95
C GLU A 254 25.19 -3.28 6.20
N ALA A 255 25.72 -3.65 7.36
CA ALA A 255 25.22 -3.15 8.63
C ALA A 255 25.30 -1.61 8.68
N ASN A 256 24.28 -1.00 9.27
CA ASN A 256 24.19 0.45 9.46
C ASN A 256 24.30 1.24 8.13
N SER A 257 23.61 0.74 7.10
CA SER A 257 23.59 1.36 5.78
C SER A 257 22.15 1.59 5.27
N ALA A 258 22.02 2.56 4.37
CA ALA A 258 20.81 2.86 3.64
C ALA A 258 21.11 2.95 2.13
N ARG A 259 20.30 2.30 1.32
CA ARG A 259 20.42 2.31 -0.14
C ARG A 259 19.11 2.75 -0.78
N LEU A 260 19.20 3.75 -1.67
CA LEU A 260 18.08 4.13 -2.55
C LEU A 260 17.77 2.96 -3.49
N VAL A 261 16.55 2.48 -3.48
CA VAL A 261 16.11 1.33 -4.28
C VAL A 261 15.08 1.69 -5.33
N SER A 262 14.40 2.82 -5.17
CA SER A 262 13.50 3.36 -6.18
C SER A 262 13.31 4.87 -5.96
N SER A 263 13.11 5.61 -7.06
CA SER A 263 12.85 7.04 -7.04
C SER A 263 11.66 7.33 -7.95
N PHE A 264 10.70 8.09 -7.44
CA PHE A 264 9.51 8.57 -8.15
C PHE A 264 9.50 10.09 -8.18
N ALA A 265 8.58 10.66 -8.93
CA ALA A 265 8.39 12.11 -8.95
C ALA A 265 7.96 12.71 -7.60
N TYR A 266 7.43 11.88 -6.70
CA TYR A 266 6.82 12.33 -5.44
C TYR A 266 7.56 11.85 -4.20
N PHE A 267 8.26 10.71 -4.29
CA PHE A 267 8.96 10.11 -3.15
C PHE A 267 10.07 9.16 -3.59
N ASP A 268 11.05 9.05 -2.72
CA ASP A 268 12.15 8.10 -2.80
C ASP A 268 11.95 6.95 -1.82
N ILE A 269 12.31 5.74 -2.24
CA ILE A 269 12.27 4.53 -1.42
C ILE A 269 13.68 4.05 -1.14
N TRP A 270 13.95 3.87 0.14
CA TRP A 270 15.23 3.39 0.63
C TRP A 270 15.05 2.04 1.33
N ARG A 271 15.99 1.16 1.13
CA ARG A 271 16.18 -0.01 1.97
C ARG A 271 17.30 0.25 2.95
N SER A 272 17.07 -0.04 4.23
CA SER A 272 18.05 0.19 5.29
C SER A 272 18.17 -1.03 6.19
N ALA A 273 19.35 -1.19 6.78
CA ALA A 273 19.67 -2.27 7.70
C ALA A 273 20.48 -1.75 8.87
N CYS A 274 20.04 -2.08 10.08
CA CYS A 274 20.73 -1.74 11.33
C CYS A 274 21.17 -3.00 12.07
N SER A 275 22.44 -3.05 12.45
CA SER A 275 22.99 -4.08 13.36
C SER A 275 23.71 -3.42 14.51
N GLY A 276 23.41 -3.85 15.76
CA GLY A 276 23.90 -3.16 16.94
C GLY A 276 23.34 -1.76 17.03
N GLN A 277 24.18 -0.75 17.04
CA GLN A 277 23.81 0.66 17.22
C GLN A 277 24.11 1.47 15.95
N TRP A 278 23.15 2.27 15.51
CA TRP A 278 23.27 3.12 14.34
C TRP A 278 22.80 4.55 14.64
N HIS A 279 23.77 5.48 14.68
CA HIS A 279 23.52 6.91 14.83
C HIS A 279 23.14 7.52 13.50
N ARG A 280 22.09 8.30 13.48
CA ARG A 280 21.56 8.95 12.27
C ARG A 280 21.25 10.41 12.56
N SER A 281 21.63 11.27 11.63
CA SER A 281 21.28 12.68 11.70
C SER A 281 19.87 12.93 11.21
N GLY A 282 19.18 13.85 11.88
CA GLY A 282 17.96 14.44 11.40
C GLY A 282 18.18 15.21 10.09
N SER A 283 17.13 15.42 9.31
CA SER A 283 17.17 16.25 8.11
C SER A 283 16.57 17.62 8.39
N PRO A 284 17.22 18.72 7.99
CA PRO A 284 16.61 20.04 8.13
C PRO A 284 15.48 20.29 7.12
N ASP A 285 15.53 19.62 5.96
CA ASP A 285 14.75 19.97 4.78
C ASP A 285 13.52 19.08 4.56
N THR A 286 13.63 17.81 4.95
CA THR A 286 12.57 16.82 4.64
C THR A 286 12.34 15.87 5.82
N PHE A 287 11.17 15.25 5.83
CA PHE A 287 10.87 14.14 6.74
C PHE A 287 11.42 12.82 6.20
N ARG A 288 11.47 11.83 7.07
CA ARG A 288 11.72 10.42 6.73
C ARG A 288 10.69 9.55 7.43
N THR A 289 10.13 8.58 6.72
CA THR A 289 9.34 7.52 7.33
C THR A 289 10.20 6.26 7.47
N ILE A 290 9.99 5.50 8.53
CA ILE A 290 10.68 4.24 8.81
C ILE A 290 9.62 3.20 9.09
N LEU A 291 9.43 2.23 8.21
CA LEU A 291 8.62 1.04 8.43
C LEU A 291 9.55 -0.14 8.74
N VAL A 292 9.37 -0.75 9.91
CA VAL A 292 10.14 -1.93 10.31
C VAL A 292 9.58 -3.16 9.59
N LEU A 293 10.45 -3.83 8.83
CA LEU A 293 10.12 -5.04 8.07
C LEU A 293 10.47 -6.32 8.84
N SER A 294 11.58 -6.30 9.57
CA SER A 294 12.06 -7.46 10.31
C SER A 294 12.96 -7.06 11.47
N GLY A 295 13.10 -7.94 12.47
CA GLY A 295 13.90 -7.70 13.64
C GLY A 295 13.21 -6.86 14.71
N HIS A 296 13.88 -6.67 15.86
CA HIS A 296 13.40 -5.90 17.00
C HIS A 296 14.50 -4.96 17.49
N GLY A 297 14.09 -3.84 18.09
CA GLY A 297 15.03 -2.86 18.58
C GLY A 297 14.35 -1.65 19.22
N THR A 298 15.10 -0.58 19.35
CA THR A 298 14.61 0.69 19.88
C THR A 298 15.11 1.87 19.07
N LEU A 299 14.36 2.97 19.10
CA LEU A 299 14.77 4.26 18.57
C LEU A 299 14.76 5.28 19.69
N GLN A 300 15.88 5.99 19.84
CA GLN A 300 16.10 7.05 20.83
C GLN A 300 16.56 8.32 20.12
N TRP A 301 16.28 9.48 20.69
CA TRP A 301 16.70 10.77 20.14
C TRP A 301 17.09 11.73 21.26
N ASP A 302 17.91 12.72 20.93
CA ASP A 302 18.29 13.79 21.84
C ASP A 302 17.24 14.90 21.80
N ASP A 303 16.68 15.27 22.95
CA ASP A 303 15.71 16.36 23.07
C ASP A 303 16.20 17.40 24.09
N ASP A 304 16.66 18.52 23.59
CA ASP A 304 17.15 19.65 24.45
C ASP A 304 16.02 20.33 25.23
N GLN A 305 14.76 20.05 24.90
CA GLN A 305 13.61 20.78 25.47
C GLN A 305 13.10 20.21 26.81
N SER A 306 13.61 19.08 27.26
CA SER A 306 13.21 18.44 28.51
C SER A 306 14.40 17.78 29.22
N PRO A 307 15.37 18.56 29.71
CA PRO A 307 16.47 18.00 30.50
C PRO A 307 15.93 17.33 31.76
N GLY A 308 16.17 16.02 31.91
CA GLY A 308 15.85 15.29 33.14
C GLY A 308 14.57 14.47 33.16
N SER A 309 13.73 14.47 32.11
CA SER A 309 12.65 13.49 31.98
C SER A 309 13.19 12.19 31.43
N PRO A 310 12.90 11.01 32.07
CA PRO A 310 13.29 9.73 31.50
C PRO A 310 12.51 9.52 30.20
N ARG A 311 13.24 9.51 29.09
CA ARG A 311 12.67 9.26 27.77
C ARG A 311 12.42 7.78 27.62
N GLN A 312 11.20 7.44 27.24
CA GLN A 312 10.93 6.07 26.84
C GLN A 312 11.35 5.94 25.37
N PRO A 313 12.31 5.06 25.06
CA PRO A 313 12.65 4.75 23.68
C PRO A 313 11.43 4.20 22.94
N ILE A 314 11.32 4.50 21.65
CA ILE A 314 10.31 3.86 20.79
C ILE A 314 10.74 2.41 20.59
N ALA A 315 9.89 1.46 20.98
CA ALA A 315 10.08 0.06 20.64
C ALA A 315 9.81 -0.14 19.13
N LEU A 316 10.75 -0.78 18.46
CA LEU A 316 10.69 -1.12 17.05
C LEU A 316 10.44 -2.62 16.89
N ARG A 317 9.36 -2.97 16.17
CA ARG A 317 8.99 -4.34 15.83
C ARG A 317 8.41 -4.37 14.41
N PRO A 318 8.34 -5.51 13.73
CA PRO A 318 7.71 -5.60 12.42
C PRO A 318 6.34 -4.92 12.42
N GLY A 319 6.06 -4.10 11.40
CA GLY A 319 4.84 -3.28 11.31
C GLY A 319 4.92 -1.91 12.01
N SER A 320 5.90 -1.64 12.88
CA SER A 320 6.09 -0.31 13.46
C SER A 320 6.41 0.71 12.36
N CYS A 321 5.66 1.81 12.33
CA CYS A 321 5.91 2.94 11.43
C CYS A 321 6.24 4.19 12.24
N VAL A 322 7.43 4.75 12.02
CA VAL A 322 7.92 5.95 12.68
C VAL A 322 8.10 7.07 11.67
N LEU A 323 7.58 8.23 11.95
CA LEU A 323 7.85 9.46 11.22
C LEU A 323 8.94 10.26 11.94
N ILE A 324 10.04 10.50 11.25
CA ILE A 324 11.10 11.44 11.64
C ILE A 324 10.80 12.75 10.89
N PRO A 325 10.28 13.78 11.57
CA PRO A 325 9.95 15.05 10.90
C PRO A 325 11.22 15.82 10.49
N ALA A 326 11.08 16.77 9.60
CA ALA A 326 12.13 17.75 9.34
C ALA A 326 12.49 18.49 10.64
N LEU A 327 13.76 18.88 10.77
CA LEU A 327 14.33 19.51 11.97
C LEU A 327 14.32 18.62 13.23
N CYS A 328 14.04 17.32 13.08
CA CYS A 328 14.20 16.37 14.18
C CYS A 328 15.68 16.32 14.60
N PRO A 329 15.98 16.27 15.91
CA PRO A 329 17.33 16.02 16.39
C PRO A 329 17.91 14.71 15.86
N ASP A 330 19.21 14.53 16.04
CA ASP A 330 19.88 13.26 15.78
C ASP A 330 19.24 12.16 16.63
N TYR A 331 19.22 10.96 16.07
CA TYR A 331 18.59 9.81 16.69
C TYR A 331 19.44 8.55 16.52
N THR A 332 19.21 7.61 17.39
CA THR A 332 19.93 6.33 17.38
C THR A 332 18.93 5.20 17.27
N ILE A 333 19.17 4.30 16.32
CA ILE A 333 18.49 3.02 16.22
C ILE A 333 19.38 1.97 16.87
N GLN A 334 18.82 1.21 17.81
CA GLN A 334 19.49 0.08 18.47
C GLN A 334 18.78 -1.22 18.10
N CYS A 335 19.48 -2.13 17.46
CA CYS A 335 18.98 -3.47 17.16
C CYS A 335 19.25 -4.39 18.38
N ASP A 336 18.25 -5.15 18.81
CA ASP A 336 18.38 -6.03 19.98
C ASP A 336 19.24 -7.25 19.66
N GLN A 337 18.96 -7.91 18.53
CA GLN A 337 19.69 -9.08 18.05
C GLN A 337 19.67 -9.17 16.52
N GLY A 338 20.79 -9.59 15.93
CA GLY A 338 20.90 -9.77 14.49
C GLY A 338 20.82 -8.45 13.73
N GLN A 339 19.80 -8.27 12.90
CA GLN A 339 19.62 -7.11 12.03
C GLN A 339 18.16 -6.66 11.99
N LEU A 340 17.94 -5.34 12.08
CA LEU A 340 16.68 -4.70 11.72
C LEU A 340 16.66 -4.43 10.22
N GLY A 341 15.64 -4.93 9.54
CA GLY A 341 15.35 -4.58 8.15
C GLY A 341 14.30 -3.47 8.09
N LEU A 342 14.58 -2.40 7.34
CA LEU A 342 13.75 -1.20 7.29
C LEU A 342 13.41 -0.83 5.85
N LEU A 343 12.18 -0.38 5.64
CA LEU A 343 11.74 0.35 4.45
C LEU A 343 11.57 1.81 4.85
N GLU A 344 12.23 2.71 4.12
CA GLU A 344 12.12 4.14 4.41
C GLU A 344 11.59 4.87 3.18
N ALA A 345 10.83 5.95 3.41
CA ALA A 345 10.42 6.86 2.36
C ALA A 345 10.72 8.31 2.73
N THR A 346 11.13 9.09 1.74
CA THR A 346 11.35 10.54 1.81
C THR A 346 10.64 11.21 0.64
N LEU A 347 10.45 12.53 0.67
CA LEU A 347 10.12 13.25 -0.57
C LEU A 347 11.27 13.13 -1.57
N ALA A 348 10.92 13.12 -2.86
CA ALA A 348 11.89 13.14 -3.95
C ALA A 348 12.60 14.49 -4.08
#